data_56a4cadeb2ae68c91c1f3b01bb39952b
#
_entry.id   56a4cadeb2ae68c91c1f3b01bb39952b
#
_cell.length_a   1.000
_cell.length_b   1.000
_cell.length_c   1.000
_cell.angle_alpha   90.00
_cell.angle_beta   90.00
_cell.angle_gamma   90.00
#
_symmetry.space_group_name_H-M   'P 1'
#
loop_
_entity.id
_entity.type
_entity.pdbx_description
1 polymer ?
#
loop_
_entity_poly.entity_id
_entity_poly.type
_entity_poly.pdbx_seq_one_letter_code
_entity_poly.pdbx_strand_id
1 'polypeptide(L)'
;MIRRLDFINSSPGLIDDDVEMRSDLLSYGTCGVRFTKKANVNFTNEFKKRIIEIFKYFPELHNEIVLVGWITPRGWARGSCCLCSNASASKPLKISLQPNEKNFTIAHEFTHLLQARRKEELQIPSGERACDIWALTRLPLELIDDYPSYIGNYLMRKRWGTVKKRVRELAFNAIEIRKTKRQYIAWFEDEVKKLAK
;
A
#
# COMPACT_ATOMS: atom_id res chain seq x y z
N MET A 1 17.68 7.22 19.57
CA MET A 1 16.34 7.16 18.91
C MET A 1 16.53 7.57 17.45
N ILE A 2 16.93 6.63 16.59
CA ILE A 2 17.26 6.90 15.18
C ILE A 2 15.92 6.99 14.41
N ARG A 3 15.68 8.13 13.77
CA ARG A 3 14.45 8.38 13.01
C ARG A 3 14.44 7.48 11.78
N ARG A 4 13.49 6.55 11.74
CA ARG A 4 13.25 5.61 10.62
C ARG A 4 13.00 6.25 9.23
N LEU A 5 12.88 7.56 9.17
CA LEU A 5 12.72 8.33 7.93
C LEU A 5 13.97 8.35 7.05
N ASP A 6 15.14 8.13 7.61
CA ASP A 6 16.41 8.18 6.86
C ASP A 6 16.68 6.88 6.08
N PHE A 7 15.95 5.79 6.39
CA PHE A 7 16.09 4.52 5.69
C PHE A 7 15.38 4.46 4.33
N ILE A 8 14.44 5.35 4.08
CA ILE A 8 13.68 5.39 2.81
C ILE A 8 14.51 6.02 1.69
N ASN A 9 15.47 6.88 2.04
CA ASN A 9 16.30 7.60 1.06
C ASN A 9 17.68 6.96 0.78
N SER A 10 18.03 5.87 1.46
CA SER A 10 19.38 5.31 1.38
C SER A 10 19.46 3.82 1.09
N SER A 11 18.44 3.22 0.46
CA SER A 11 18.53 1.85 -0.03
C SER A 11 19.28 1.82 -1.37
N PRO A 12 20.60 1.47 -1.39
CA PRO A 12 21.38 1.43 -2.63
C PRO A 12 21.06 0.21 -3.51
N GLY A 13 19.83 -0.23 -3.53
CA GLY A 13 19.39 -1.39 -4.31
C GLY A 13 18.10 -1.14 -5.09
N LEU A 14 17.54 0.08 -5.02
CA LEU A 14 16.34 0.48 -5.78
C LEU A 14 16.69 1.22 -7.07
N ILE A 15 17.98 1.25 -7.42
CA ILE A 15 18.46 1.97 -8.58
C ILE A 15 18.25 1.10 -9.82
N ASP A 16 17.37 1.53 -10.65
CA ASP A 16 17.49 1.80 -12.07
C ASP A 16 17.90 0.71 -13.04
N ASP A 17 18.14 -0.47 -12.65
CA ASP A 17 18.41 -1.50 -13.63
C ASP A 17 17.10 -1.96 -14.24
N ASP A 18 16.83 -1.51 -15.45
CA ASP A 18 15.77 -1.96 -16.35
C ASP A 18 14.45 -1.16 -16.36
N VAL A 19 14.51 0.15 -16.53
CA VAL A 19 13.40 0.88 -17.13
C VAL A 19 13.45 0.71 -18.65
N GLU A 20 13.40 -0.50 -19.14
CA GLU A 20 12.85 -0.72 -20.48
C GLU A 20 11.33 -0.67 -20.35
N MET A 21 10.78 0.45 -20.72
CA MET A 21 9.35 0.63 -20.94
C MET A 21 8.93 -0.26 -22.12
N ARG A 22 8.81 -1.56 -21.89
CA ARG A 22 8.13 -2.41 -22.84
C ARG A 22 6.63 -2.19 -22.72
N SER A 23 6.04 -2.06 -23.87
CA SER A 23 4.61 -1.87 -24.14
C SER A 23 3.71 -3.06 -23.78
N ASP A 24 4.10 -3.91 -22.86
CA ASP A 24 3.26 -4.98 -22.34
C ASP A 24 2.26 -4.37 -21.35
N LEU A 25 1.46 -3.49 -21.92
CA LEU A 25 0.26 -2.95 -21.33
C LEU A 25 -0.72 -4.10 -21.13
N LEU A 26 -0.75 -4.67 -19.93
CA LEU A 26 -1.98 -5.26 -19.43
C LEU A 26 -2.91 -4.09 -19.07
N SER A 27 -3.36 -3.38 -20.12
CA SER A 27 -4.40 -2.37 -19.99
C SER A 27 -5.72 -3.11 -19.88
N TYR A 28 -6.18 -3.32 -18.67
CA TYR A 28 -7.60 -3.57 -18.43
C TYR A 28 -8.29 -2.20 -18.41
N GLY A 29 -8.80 -1.79 -19.56
CA GLY A 29 -9.51 -0.52 -19.69
C GLY A 29 -8.62 0.70 -19.33
N THR A 30 -9.06 1.51 -18.40
CA THR A 30 -8.40 2.76 -17.99
C THR A 30 -7.27 2.58 -16.97
N CYS A 31 -6.94 1.37 -16.55
CA CYS A 31 -5.91 1.12 -15.54
C CYS A 31 -4.51 1.40 -16.06
N GLY A 32 -3.78 2.27 -15.34
CA GLY A 32 -2.41 2.67 -15.68
C GLY A 32 -1.31 1.80 -15.06
N VAL A 33 -1.56 0.52 -14.73
CA VAL A 33 -0.55 -0.37 -14.14
C VAL A 33 0.38 -0.93 -15.22
N ARG A 34 1.69 -0.77 -15.00
CA ARG A 34 2.74 -1.36 -15.84
C ARG A 34 3.72 -2.14 -14.96
N PHE A 35 4.31 -3.18 -15.52
CA PHE A 35 5.31 -3.99 -14.82
C PHE A 35 6.71 -3.74 -15.37
N THR A 36 7.71 -3.60 -14.48
CA THR A 36 9.10 -3.59 -14.92
C THR A 36 9.49 -4.92 -15.55
N LYS A 37 10.55 -4.96 -16.34
CA LYS A 37 11.07 -6.19 -16.95
C LYS A 37 11.30 -7.28 -15.89
N LYS A 38 11.94 -6.94 -14.77
CA LYS A 38 12.16 -7.87 -13.65
C LYS A 38 10.85 -8.37 -13.04
N ALA A 39 9.88 -7.49 -12.80
CA ALA A 39 8.57 -7.89 -12.29
C ALA A 39 7.84 -8.78 -13.32
N ASN A 40 7.94 -8.46 -14.59
CA ASN A 40 7.28 -9.23 -15.64
C ASN A 40 7.78 -10.67 -15.73
N VAL A 41 9.07 -10.89 -15.53
CA VAL A 41 9.70 -12.21 -15.52
C VAL A 41 9.44 -12.98 -14.21
N ASN A 42 9.47 -12.29 -13.06
CA ASN A 42 9.45 -12.94 -11.74
C ASN A 42 8.04 -13.07 -11.13
N PHE A 43 7.04 -12.35 -11.65
CA PHE A 43 5.67 -12.46 -11.18
C PHE A 43 4.87 -13.41 -12.04
N THR A 44 4.10 -14.28 -11.38
CA THR A 44 3.13 -15.13 -12.09
C THR A 44 1.99 -14.27 -12.68
N ASN A 45 1.31 -14.78 -13.69
CA ASN A 45 0.17 -14.09 -14.28
C ASN A 45 -0.97 -13.89 -13.28
N GLU A 46 -1.16 -14.84 -12.35
CA GLU A 46 -2.14 -14.75 -11.26
C GLU A 46 -1.80 -13.60 -10.32
N PHE A 47 -0.53 -13.44 -9.98
CA PHE A 47 -0.11 -12.35 -9.11
C PHE A 47 -0.27 -10.98 -9.79
N LYS A 48 0.08 -10.87 -11.07
CA LYS A 48 -0.16 -9.66 -11.86
C LYS A 48 -1.64 -9.30 -11.92
N LYS A 49 -2.52 -10.28 -12.16
CA LYS A 49 -3.98 -10.08 -12.15
C LYS A 49 -4.48 -9.59 -10.80
N ARG A 50 -3.97 -10.14 -9.69
CA ARG A 50 -4.30 -9.67 -8.35
C ARG A 50 -3.89 -8.21 -8.12
N ILE A 51 -2.69 -7.81 -8.55
CA ILE A 51 -2.23 -6.42 -8.44
C ILE A 51 -3.19 -5.49 -9.19
N ILE A 52 -3.59 -5.85 -10.41
CA ILE A 52 -4.55 -5.07 -11.21
C ILE A 52 -5.93 -5.04 -10.54
N GLU A 53 -6.37 -6.15 -9.96
CA GLU A 53 -7.65 -6.21 -9.22
C GLU A 53 -7.62 -5.26 -8.01
N ILE A 54 -6.56 -5.28 -7.23
CA ILE A 54 -6.40 -4.36 -6.08
C ILE A 54 -6.35 -2.91 -6.55
N PHE A 55 -5.70 -2.61 -7.66
CA PHE A 55 -5.61 -1.25 -8.20
C PHE A 55 -6.98 -0.63 -8.50
N LYS A 56 -8.00 -1.42 -8.84
CA LYS A 56 -9.37 -0.93 -9.07
C LYS A 56 -9.97 -0.18 -7.87
N TYR A 57 -9.51 -0.50 -6.65
CA TYR A 57 -9.95 0.16 -5.42
C TYR A 57 -9.23 1.47 -5.13
N PHE A 58 -8.41 1.95 -6.09
CA PHE A 58 -7.66 3.20 -6.03
C PHE A 58 -7.99 4.10 -7.23
N PRO A 59 -9.27 4.52 -7.40
CA PRO A 59 -9.70 5.27 -8.57
C PRO A 59 -8.96 6.58 -8.79
N GLU A 60 -8.41 7.17 -7.73
CA GLU A 60 -7.62 8.41 -7.80
C GLU A 60 -6.31 8.23 -8.57
N LEU A 61 -5.85 6.98 -8.73
CA LEU A 61 -4.64 6.63 -9.48
C LEU A 61 -4.94 6.16 -10.92
N HIS A 62 -6.20 6.04 -11.34
CA HIS A 62 -6.54 5.46 -12.63
C HIS A 62 -6.05 6.30 -13.83
N ASN A 63 -5.86 7.60 -13.64
CA ASN A 63 -5.30 8.50 -14.66
C ASN A 63 -3.77 8.60 -14.60
N GLU A 64 -3.12 7.85 -13.70
CA GLU A 64 -1.68 7.84 -13.53
C GLU A 64 -1.09 6.53 -14.08
N ILE A 65 0.17 6.58 -14.50
CA ILE A 65 0.93 5.36 -14.78
C ILE A 65 1.61 4.92 -13.49
N VAL A 66 1.25 3.74 -13.01
CA VAL A 66 1.87 3.12 -11.84
C VAL A 66 2.77 1.98 -12.30
N LEU A 67 4.07 2.14 -12.09
CA LEU A 67 5.07 1.13 -12.39
C LEU A 67 5.23 0.18 -11.21
N VAL A 68 5.01 -1.10 -11.42
CA VAL A 68 5.20 -2.14 -10.42
C VAL A 68 6.51 -2.86 -10.66
N GLY A 69 7.44 -2.68 -9.73
CA GLY A 69 8.76 -3.31 -9.72
C GLY A 69 8.79 -4.58 -8.88
N TRP A 70 9.84 -5.36 -9.10
CA TRP A 70 10.17 -6.53 -8.29
C TRP A 70 11.23 -6.15 -7.26
N ILE A 71 11.10 -6.65 -6.04
CA ILE A 71 12.09 -6.53 -4.97
C ILE A 71 12.53 -7.93 -4.51
N THR A 72 13.83 -8.11 -4.37
CA THR A 72 14.37 -9.34 -3.80
C THR A 72 13.92 -9.49 -2.36
N PRO A 73 13.46 -10.66 -1.93
CA PRO A 73 13.17 -10.92 -0.53
C PRO A 73 14.43 -10.66 0.32
N ARG A 74 14.45 -9.56 1.05
CA ARG A 74 15.52 -9.23 2.00
C ARG A 74 14.88 -8.79 3.31
N GLY A 75 15.05 -9.59 4.35
CA GLY A 75 14.61 -9.25 5.69
C GLY A 75 13.08 -9.02 5.80
N TRP A 76 12.70 -7.97 6.53
CA TRP A 76 11.31 -7.69 6.90
C TRP A 76 10.52 -6.84 5.89
N ALA A 77 11.19 -6.27 4.89
CA ALA A 77 10.52 -5.42 3.90
C ALA A 77 9.76 -6.28 2.88
N ARG A 78 8.43 -6.21 2.89
CA ARG A 78 7.54 -6.93 1.96
C ARG A 78 7.22 -6.12 0.71
N GLY A 79 7.21 -4.81 0.83
CA GLY A 79 6.98 -3.88 -0.26
C GLY A 79 7.73 -2.59 -0.02
N SER A 80 7.78 -1.76 -1.01
CA SER A 80 8.27 -0.38 -0.91
C SER A 80 7.64 0.47 -1.99
N CYS A 81 7.39 1.73 -1.67
CA CYS A 81 7.04 2.70 -2.68
C CYS A 81 8.14 3.76 -2.82
N CYS A 82 8.33 4.26 -4.02
CA CYS A 82 9.17 5.42 -4.24
C CYS A 82 8.29 6.67 -4.12
N LEU A 83 8.41 7.36 -2.99
CA LEU A 83 7.77 8.66 -2.74
C LEU A 83 8.61 9.75 -3.45
N CYS A 84 8.64 9.74 -4.77
CA CYS A 84 9.22 10.86 -5.51
C CYS A 84 8.25 12.04 -5.39
N SER A 85 8.53 12.94 -4.45
CA SER A 85 7.81 14.21 -4.26
C SER A 85 7.75 15.08 -5.52
N ASN A 86 8.59 14.78 -6.50
CA ASN A 86 8.68 15.43 -7.80
C ASN A 86 8.22 14.50 -8.93
N ALA A 87 7.19 13.68 -8.73
CA ALA A 87 6.58 12.93 -9.82
C ALA A 87 5.99 13.93 -10.82
N SER A 88 6.81 14.32 -11.80
CA SER A 88 6.35 15.02 -13.00
C SER A 88 5.60 14.02 -13.88
N ALA A 89 4.81 14.50 -14.83
CA ALA A 89 4.14 13.66 -15.83
C ALA A 89 5.10 12.72 -16.58
N SER A 90 6.41 12.98 -16.55
CA SER A 90 7.44 12.16 -17.13
C SER A 90 8.00 11.06 -16.23
N LYS A 91 7.67 11.03 -14.93
CA LYS A 91 8.13 10.00 -14.00
C LYS A 91 6.93 9.23 -13.43
N PRO A 92 6.74 7.95 -13.81
CA PRO A 92 5.64 7.15 -13.31
C PRO A 92 5.76 6.95 -11.79
N LEU A 93 4.62 6.87 -11.13
CA LEU A 93 4.56 6.41 -9.74
C LEU A 93 5.10 4.99 -9.68
N LYS A 94 5.84 4.63 -8.63
CA LYS A 94 6.47 3.31 -8.55
C LYS A 94 6.22 2.67 -7.19
N ILE A 95 5.79 1.42 -7.22
CA ILE A 95 5.83 0.50 -6.08
C ILE A 95 6.74 -0.69 -6.43
N SER A 96 7.29 -1.35 -5.42
CA SER A 96 8.07 -2.57 -5.59
C SER A 96 7.55 -3.63 -4.63
N LEU A 97 7.29 -4.83 -5.13
CA LEU A 97 6.68 -5.92 -4.39
C LEU A 97 7.56 -7.17 -4.44
N GLN A 98 7.48 -7.98 -3.40
CA GLN A 98 7.96 -9.36 -3.47
C GLN A 98 6.96 -10.22 -4.25
N PRO A 99 7.39 -11.34 -4.86
CA PRO A 99 6.47 -12.29 -5.47
C PRO A 99 5.43 -12.80 -4.47
N ASN A 100 4.20 -12.90 -4.91
CA ASN A 100 3.08 -13.45 -4.12
C ASN A 100 2.74 -12.72 -2.82
N GLU A 101 3.07 -11.43 -2.74
CA GLU A 101 2.64 -10.61 -1.59
C GLU A 101 1.12 -10.65 -1.39
N LYS A 102 0.73 -10.38 -0.16
CA LYS A 102 -0.67 -10.31 0.25
C LYS A 102 -1.39 -9.11 -0.38
N ASN A 103 -2.68 -9.25 -0.62
CA ASN A 103 -3.51 -8.17 -1.15
C ASN A 103 -3.45 -6.92 -0.27
N PHE A 104 -3.44 -7.12 1.05
CA PHE A 104 -3.34 -6.02 2.00
C PHE A 104 -2.02 -5.25 1.84
N THR A 105 -0.88 -5.95 1.66
CA THR A 105 0.41 -5.29 1.39
C THR A 105 0.37 -4.50 0.08
N ILE A 106 -0.21 -5.05 -0.98
CA ILE A 106 -0.37 -4.34 -2.26
C ILE A 106 -1.18 -3.05 -2.08
N ALA A 107 -2.30 -3.12 -1.36
CA ALA A 107 -3.13 -1.96 -1.08
C ALA A 107 -2.43 -0.92 -0.20
N HIS A 108 -1.61 -1.37 0.75
CA HIS A 108 -0.78 -0.50 1.59
C HIS A 108 0.20 0.31 0.72
N GLU A 109 0.90 -0.33 -0.21
CA GLU A 109 1.83 0.36 -1.13
C GLU A 109 1.11 1.34 -2.07
N PHE A 110 -0.07 1.00 -2.59
CA PHE A 110 -0.88 1.95 -3.36
C PHE A 110 -1.34 3.14 -2.50
N THR A 111 -1.60 2.91 -1.21
CA THR A 111 -1.95 4.02 -0.30
C THR A 111 -0.80 4.99 -0.13
N HIS A 112 0.44 4.52 -0.11
CA HIS A 112 1.62 5.41 -0.12
C HIS A 112 1.66 6.30 -1.37
N LEU A 113 1.27 5.78 -2.55
CA LEU A 113 1.18 6.61 -3.75
C LEU A 113 0.11 7.71 -3.61
N LEU A 114 -1.03 7.40 -2.98
CA LEU A 114 -2.05 8.42 -2.68
C LEU A 114 -1.52 9.48 -1.71
N GLN A 115 -0.77 9.09 -0.69
CA GLN A 115 -0.12 10.03 0.23
C GLN A 115 0.82 10.99 -0.52
N ALA A 116 1.57 10.48 -1.50
CA ALA A 116 2.52 11.28 -2.27
C ALA A 116 1.82 12.17 -3.30
N ARG A 117 0.80 11.66 -4.00
CA ARG A 117 0.22 12.31 -5.18
C ARG A 117 -1.03 13.12 -4.88
N ARG A 118 -1.85 12.67 -3.93
CA ARG A 118 -3.17 13.26 -3.61
C ARG A 118 -3.28 13.73 -2.17
N LYS A 119 -2.14 14.06 -1.56
CA LYS A 119 -2.08 14.46 -0.15
C LYS A 119 -3.03 15.60 0.18
N GLU A 120 -3.08 16.63 -0.66
CA GLU A 120 -3.91 17.81 -0.43
C GLU A 120 -5.40 17.49 -0.58
N GLU A 121 -5.77 16.74 -1.62
CA GLU A 121 -7.17 16.40 -1.90
C GLU A 121 -7.75 15.42 -0.86
N LEU A 122 -7.01 14.35 -0.59
CA LEU A 122 -7.47 13.29 0.31
C LEU A 122 -7.07 13.53 1.75
N GLN A 123 -6.13 14.46 1.98
CA GLN A 123 -5.57 14.78 3.29
C GLN A 123 -5.10 13.53 4.05
N ILE A 124 -4.57 12.53 3.34
CA ILE A 124 -4.04 11.32 3.97
C ILE A 124 -2.75 11.69 4.70
N PRO A 125 -2.68 11.54 6.03
CA PRO A 125 -1.46 11.82 6.76
C PRO A 125 -0.34 10.89 6.31
N SER A 126 0.89 11.40 6.32
CA SER A 126 2.07 10.59 6.05
C SER A 126 2.28 9.53 7.14
N GLY A 127 2.86 8.40 6.75
CA GLY A 127 3.31 7.33 7.65
C GLY A 127 2.52 6.04 7.53
N GLU A 128 3.16 4.98 7.95
CA GLU A 128 2.76 3.58 7.80
C GLU A 128 1.40 3.27 8.44
N ARG A 129 1.15 3.80 9.65
CA ARG A 129 -0.12 3.56 10.35
C ARG A 129 -1.32 4.16 9.62
N ALA A 130 -1.13 5.33 9.02
CA ALA A 130 -2.17 5.94 8.20
C ALA A 130 -2.42 5.09 6.95
N CYS A 131 -1.37 4.55 6.32
CA CYS A 131 -1.50 3.63 5.19
C CYS A 131 -2.30 2.39 5.57
N ASP A 132 -2.02 1.76 6.71
CA ASP A 132 -2.78 0.60 7.19
C ASP A 132 -4.27 0.91 7.35
N ILE A 133 -4.63 2.03 8.00
CA ILE A 133 -6.03 2.43 8.18
C ILE A 133 -6.72 2.65 6.82
N TRP A 134 -6.06 3.34 5.90
CA TRP A 134 -6.64 3.63 4.60
C TRP A 134 -6.75 2.38 3.71
N ALA A 135 -5.75 1.50 3.71
CA ALA A 135 -5.80 0.22 3.00
C ALA A 135 -6.98 -0.65 3.47
N LEU A 136 -7.24 -0.68 4.81
CA LEU A 136 -8.40 -1.38 5.37
C LEU A 136 -9.73 -0.86 4.84
N THR A 137 -9.87 0.45 4.62
CA THR A 137 -11.13 1.02 4.11
C THR A 137 -11.28 0.86 2.62
N ARG A 138 -10.19 0.79 1.86
CA ARG A 138 -10.22 0.63 0.41
C ARG A 138 -10.63 -0.77 -0.03
N LEU A 139 -10.08 -1.79 0.60
CA LEU A 139 -10.35 -3.15 0.21
C LEU A 139 -11.73 -3.65 0.71
N PRO A 140 -12.44 -4.42 -0.12
CA PRO A 140 -13.54 -5.24 0.37
C PRO A 140 -13.02 -6.31 1.35
N LEU A 141 -13.89 -6.76 2.25
CA LEU A 141 -13.51 -7.61 3.37
C LEU A 141 -12.84 -8.93 2.94
N GLU A 142 -13.29 -9.50 1.85
CA GLU A 142 -12.79 -10.76 1.28
C GLU A 142 -11.36 -10.64 0.75
N LEU A 143 -10.94 -9.45 0.31
CA LEU A 143 -9.60 -9.18 -0.18
C LEU A 143 -8.61 -8.79 0.92
N ILE A 144 -9.08 -8.56 2.16
CA ILE A 144 -8.19 -8.31 3.30
C ILE A 144 -7.68 -9.65 3.81
N ASP A 145 -6.55 -10.08 3.30
CA ASP A 145 -5.95 -11.40 3.53
C ASP A 145 -4.81 -11.40 4.56
N ASP A 146 -4.44 -10.23 5.08
CA ASP A 146 -3.46 -10.08 6.17
C ASP A 146 -3.88 -8.99 7.15
N TYR A 147 -3.27 -8.99 8.34
CA TYR A 147 -3.51 -7.99 9.37
C TYR A 147 -2.62 -6.76 9.19
N PRO A 148 -3.08 -5.57 9.63
CA PRO A 148 -2.30 -4.34 9.53
C PRO A 148 -1.08 -4.39 10.48
N SER A 149 0.12 -4.47 9.91
CA SER A 149 1.35 -4.75 10.67
C SER A 149 1.83 -3.57 11.53
N TYR A 150 1.48 -2.35 11.16
CA TYR A 150 1.92 -1.13 11.85
C TYR A 150 1.00 -0.69 12.97
N ILE A 151 -0.26 -1.12 12.95
CA ILE A 151 -1.27 -0.82 13.97
C ILE A 151 -1.79 -2.07 14.68
N GLY A 152 -1.53 -3.23 14.13
CA GLY A 152 -1.85 -4.50 14.77
C GLY A 152 -0.81 -4.90 15.84
N ASN A 153 -1.22 -5.76 16.75
CA ASN A 153 -0.35 -6.42 17.68
C ASN A 153 -0.38 -7.95 17.50
N TYR A 154 0.46 -8.66 18.23
CA TYR A 154 0.55 -10.12 18.12
C TYR A 154 -0.79 -10.85 18.39
N LEU A 155 -1.61 -10.35 19.30
CA LEU A 155 -2.92 -10.92 19.60
C LEU A 155 -3.88 -10.74 18.42
N MET A 156 -3.82 -9.58 17.76
CA MET A 156 -4.56 -9.31 16.53
C MET A 156 -4.23 -10.32 15.43
N ARG A 157 -2.96 -10.62 15.23
CA ARG A 157 -2.52 -11.60 14.23
C ARG A 157 -3.17 -12.96 14.45
N LYS A 158 -3.18 -13.45 15.69
CA LYS A 158 -3.79 -14.75 16.04
C LYS A 158 -5.32 -14.78 15.83
N ARG A 159 -6.00 -13.65 16.04
CA ARG A 159 -7.46 -13.53 15.98
C ARG A 159 -7.96 -12.87 14.71
N TRP A 160 -7.08 -12.63 13.72
CA TRP A 160 -7.41 -11.83 12.56
C TRP A 160 -8.67 -12.30 11.84
N GLY A 161 -8.82 -13.58 11.59
CA GLY A 161 -10.00 -14.13 10.94
C GLY A 161 -11.33 -13.78 11.65
N THR A 162 -11.30 -13.63 12.97
CA THR A 162 -12.47 -13.31 13.79
C THR A 162 -12.74 -11.80 13.86
N VAL A 163 -11.68 -10.99 13.96
CA VAL A 163 -11.82 -9.55 14.26
C VAL A 163 -11.73 -8.65 13.03
N LYS A 164 -11.28 -9.14 11.87
CA LYS A 164 -10.99 -8.29 10.70
C LYS A 164 -12.17 -7.43 10.25
N LYS A 165 -13.40 -7.95 10.32
CA LYS A 165 -14.61 -7.17 10.00
C LYS A 165 -14.73 -5.96 10.91
N ARG A 166 -14.61 -6.18 12.22
CA ARG A 166 -14.71 -5.10 13.21
C ARG A 166 -13.57 -4.09 13.10
N VAL A 167 -12.37 -4.56 12.85
CA VAL A 167 -11.21 -3.68 12.63
C VAL A 167 -11.42 -2.80 11.39
N ARG A 168 -11.98 -3.35 10.30
CA ARG A 168 -12.32 -2.58 9.10
C ARG A 168 -13.39 -1.52 9.41
N GLU A 169 -14.43 -1.84 10.15
CA GLU A 169 -15.45 -0.87 10.61
C GLU A 169 -14.82 0.26 11.43
N LEU A 170 -13.91 -0.08 12.35
CA LEU A 170 -13.16 0.92 13.11
C LEU A 170 -12.27 1.80 12.22
N ALA A 171 -11.71 1.26 11.14
CA ALA A 171 -10.93 2.05 10.18
C ALA A 171 -11.80 3.10 9.47
N PHE A 172 -13.01 2.77 9.06
CA PHE A 172 -13.97 3.76 8.53
C PHE A 172 -14.29 4.84 9.56
N ASN A 173 -14.58 4.45 10.80
CA ASN A 173 -14.86 5.39 11.87
C ASN A 173 -13.64 6.30 12.15
N ALA A 174 -12.42 5.76 12.09
CA ALA A 174 -11.20 6.54 12.26
C ALA A 174 -11.06 7.63 11.19
N ILE A 175 -11.38 7.33 9.93
CA ILE A 175 -11.34 8.32 8.84
C ILE A 175 -12.38 9.42 9.08
N GLU A 176 -13.58 9.09 9.58
CA GLU A 176 -14.58 10.09 9.92
C GLU A 176 -14.14 10.95 11.13
N ILE A 177 -13.64 10.32 12.19
CA ILE A 177 -13.14 11.00 13.39
C ILE A 177 -11.98 11.96 13.04
N ARG A 178 -11.16 11.63 12.07
CA ARG A 178 -10.06 12.48 11.61
C ARG A 178 -10.52 13.88 11.21
N LYS A 179 -11.73 14.02 10.67
CA LYS A 179 -12.30 15.32 10.26
C LYS A 179 -12.41 16.30 11.43
N THR A 180 -12.51 15.80 12.64
CA THR A 180 -12.71 16.59 13.86
C THR A 180 -11.58 16.41 14.90
N LYS A 181 -10.84 15.30 14.86
CA LYS A 181 -9.81 14.97 15.85
C LYS A 181 -8.47 14.66 15.18
N ARG A 182 -7.44 15.39 15.57
CA ARG A 182 -6.06 15.17 15.07
C ARG A 182 -5.48 13.81 15.48
N GLN A 183 -5.91 13.25 16.62
CA GLN A 183 -5.36 11.99 17.18
C GLN A 183 -6.18 10.75 16.79
N TYR A 184 -6.73 10.70 15.59
CA TYR A 184 -7.56 9.58 15.14
C TYR A 184 -6.82 8.23 15.09
N ILE A 185 -5.50 8.22 14.84
CA ILE A 185 -4.69 7.00 14.84
C ILE A 185 -4.61 6.41 16.27
N ALA A 186 -4.33 7.24 17.27
CA ALA A 186 -4.31 6.78 18.67
C ALA A 186 -5.67 6.24 19.09
N TRP A 187 -6.75 6.94 18.73
CA TRP A 187 -8.11 6.45 18.95
C TRP A 187 -8.33 5.08 18.30
N PHE A 188 -7.94 4.91 17.04
CA PHE A 188 -8.09 3.63 16.34
C PHE A 188 -7.31 2.51 17.03
N GLU A 189 -6.05 2.75 17.40
CA GLU A 189 -5.21 1.78 18.11
C GLU A 189 -5.84 1.36 19.46
N ASP A 190 -6.42 2.29 20.19
CA ASP A 190 -7.05 2.01 21.48
C ASP A 190 -8.35 1.19 21.30
N GLU A 191 -9.16 1.47 20.28
CA GLU A 191 -10.33 0.65 19.97
C GLU A 191 -9.94 -0.76 19.53
N VAL A 192 -8.91 -0.88 18.71
CA VAL A 192 -8.37 -2.19 18.27
C VAL A 192 -7.84 -3.00 19.45
N LYS A 193 -7.15 -2.36 20.43
CA LYS A 193 -6.68 -3.05 21.65
C LYS A 193 -7.84 -3.64 22.48
N LYS A 194 -9.01 -3.00 22.47
CA LYS A 194 -10.20 -3.53 23.18
C LYS A 194 -10.71 -4.84 22.57
N LEU A 195 -10.53 -5.04 21.25
CA LEU A 195 -10.90 -6.27 20.56
C LEU A 195 -9.95 -7.44 20.88
N ALA A 196 -8.76 -7.14 21.39
CA ALA A 196 -7.76 -8.16 21.73
C ALA A 196 -7.96 -8.76 23.15
N LYS A 197 -8.81 -8.14 23.97
CA LYS A 197 -9.21 -8.64 25.29
C LYS A 197 -10.34 -9.65 25.16
#